data_826d840fbfe487c2afc1ed3d6634d598
#
_entry.id   826d840fbfe487c2afc1ed3d6634d598
#
_cell.length_a   1.000
_cell.length_b   1.000
_cell.length_c   1.000
_cell.angle_alpha   90.00
_cell.angle_beta   90.00
_cell.angle_gamma   90.00
#
_symmetry.space_group_name_H-M   'P 1'
#
loop_
_entity.id
_entity.type
_entity.pdbx_description
1 polymer ?
#
loop_
_entity_poly.entity_id
_entity_poly.type
_entity_poly.pdbx_seq_one_letter_code
_entity_poly.pdbx_strand_id
1 'polypeptide(L)'
;METYIVTIYAKEDHANQVEEYYKELQPLYEEATGFVGRKIYRAKTGAMVNAVRETYSKEELANTPDEDHDHGEHFVMIEEWESVQDRINFGRGLSKEHHMKVIPYLLPNHSHEFYKGV
;
A
#
# COMPACT_ATOMS: atom_id res chain seq x y z
N MET A 1 -4.05 13.05 -16.09
CA MET A 1 -4.40 12.08 -15.03
C MET A 1 -3.25 11.94 -14.07
N GLU A 2 -3.55 11.89 -12.78
CA GLU A 2 -2.53 11.83 -11.74
C GLU A 2 -2.53 10.46 -11.07
N THR A 3 -1.34 9.92 -10.82
CA THR A 3 -1.16 8.62 -10.16
C THR A 3 -0.67 8.84 -8.74
N TYR A 4 -1.42 8.34 -7.77
CA TYR A 4 -1.11 8.48 -6.35
C TYR A 4 -0.86 7.09 -5.76
N ILE A 5 0.29 6.89 -5.15
CA ILE A 5 0.68 5.59 -4.60
C ILE A 5 0.89 5.72 -3.10
N VAL A 6 0.22 4.84 -2.36
CA VAL A 6 0.28 4.80 -0.89
C VAL A 6 0.82 3.44 -0.47
N THR A 7 1.78 3.44 0.44
CA THR A 7 2.27 2.21 1.08
C THR A 7 1.98 2.31 2.57
N ILE A 8 1.35 1.29 3.13
CA ILE A 8 1.01 1.21 4.55
C ILE A 8 1.44 -0.13 5.12
N TYR A 9 1.74 -0.15 6.40
CA TYR A 9 2.22 -1.34 7.10
C TYR A 9 1.25 -1.70 8.22
N ALA A 10 0.84 -2.96 8.26
CA ALA A 10 -0.07 -3.47 9.27
C ALA A 10 0.71 -3.98 10.48
N LYS A 11 0.12 -3.81 11.66
CA LYS A 11 0.63 -4.47 12.86
C LYS A 11 0.52 -5.98 12.69
N GLU A 12 1.40 -6.72 13.37
CA GLU A 12 1.40 -8.18 13.37
C GLU A 12 0.00 -8.69 13.71
N ASP A 13 -0.45 -9.70 12.98
CA ASP A 13 -1.76 -10.36 13.13
C ASP A 13 -2.98 -9.48 12.81
N HIS A 14 -2.78 -8.26 12.27
CA HIS A 14 -3.88 -7.34 11.95
C HIS A 14 -4.01 -7.01 10.45
N ALA A 15 -3.27 -7.72 9.60
CA ALA A 15 -3.32 -7.45 8.15
C ALA A 15 -4.71 -7.66 7.55
N ASN A 16 -5.48 -8.65 8.04
CA ASN A 16 -6.82 -8.90 7.51
C ASN A 16 -7.79 -7.75 7.82
N GLN A 17 -7.69 -7.16 9.01
CA GLN A 17 -8.52 -6.00 9.37
C GLN A 17 -8.16 -4.78 8.52
N VAL A 18 -6.88 -4.58 8.24
CA VAL A 18 -6.41 -3.49 7.38
C VAL A 18 -6.92 -3.69 5.95
N GLU A 19 -6.80 -4.90 5.41
CA GLU A 19 -7.30 -5.22 4.07
C GLU A 19 -8.80 -4.94 3.97
N GLU A 20 -9.58 -5.42 4.91
CA GLU A 20 -11.05 -5.24 4.93
C GLU A 20 -11.42 -3.77 4.97
N TYR A 21 -10.76 -2.98 5.81
CA TYR A 21 -11.01 -1.55 5.91
C TYR A 21 -10.83 -0.85 4.55
N TYR A 22 -9.70 -1.11 3.87
CA TYR A 22 -9.43 -0.44 2.59
C TYR A 22 -10.35 -0.91 1.47
N LYS A 23 -10.80 -2.16 1.51
CA LYS A 23 -11.81 -2.65 0.56
C LYS A 23 -13.16 -1.97 0.78
N GLU A 24 -13.54 -1.74 2.02
CA GLU A 24 -14.82 -1.08 2.37
C GLU A 24 -14.86 0.39 1.94
N LEU A 25 -13.72 1.03 1.71
CA LEU A 25 -13.67 2.39 1.22
C LEU A 25 -14.02 2.52 -0.27
N GLN A 26 -14.04 1.43 -1.03
CA GLN A 26 -14.22 1.49 -2.48
C GLN A 26 -15.46 2.27 -2.92
N PRO A 27 -16.65 2.08 -2.33
CA PRO A 27 -17.83 2.87 -2.72
C PRO A 27 -17.65 4.37 -2.53
N LEU A 28 -16.92 4.79 -1.51
CA LEU A 28 -16.64 6.21 -1.27
C LEU A 28 -15.72 6.78 -2.35
N TYR A 29 -14.72 6.02 -2.78
CA TYR A 29 -13.87 6.42 -3.90
C TYR A 29 -14.69 6.59 -5.18
N GLU A 30 -15.56 5.62 -5.48
CA GLU A 30 -16.35 5.64 -6.71
C GLU A 30 -17.31 6.84 -6.80
N GLU A 31 -17.73 7.38 -5.67
CA GLU A 31 -18.59 8.56 -5.62
C GLU A 31 -17.79 9.88 -5.63
N ALA A 32 -16.47 9.81 -5.49
CA ALA A 32 -15.65 11.01 -5.37
C ALA A 32 -15.44 11.68 -6.73
N THR A 33 -15.52 13.02 -6.72
CA THR A 33 -15.23 13.82 -7.92
C THR A 33 -13.77 13.59 -8.35
N GLY A 34 -13.58 13.30 -9.63
CA GLY A 34 -12.25 13.13 -10.23
C GLY A 34 -11.61 11.77 -10.02
N PHE A 35 -12.28 10.86 -9.34
CA PHE A 35 -11.77 9.49 -9.19
C PHE A 35 -11.85 8.74 -10.51
N VAL A 36 -10.74 8.06 -10.89
CA VAL A 36 -10.66 7.28 -12.13
C VAL A 36 -10.57 5.79 -11.82
N GLY A 37 -9.72 5.38 -10.90
CA GLY A 37 -9.58 3.97 -10.54
C GLY A 37 -8.64 3.76 -9.38
N ARG A 38 -8.71 2.56 -8.80
CA ARG A 38 -7.87 2.18 -7.68
C ARG A 38 -7.56 0.69 -7.72
N LYS A 39 -6.33 0.35 -7.38
CA LYS A 39 -5.89 -1.04 -7.19
C LYS A 39 -5.24 -1.15 -5.83
N ILE A 40 -5.53 -2.24 -5.13
CA ILE A 40 -4.93 -2.57 -3.84
C ILE A 40 -4.14 -3.85 -3.98
N TYR A 41 -2.88 -3.81 -3.55
CA TYR A 41 -2.01 -4.98 -3.54
C TYR A 41 -1.57 -5.25 -2.11
N ARG A 42 -1.64 -6.50 -1.71
CA ARG A 42 -1.07 -6.97 -0.45
C ARG A 42 0.25 -7.65 -0.74
N ALA A 43 1.31 -7.29 -0.02
CA ALA A 43 2.61 -7.89 -0.22
C ALA A 43 2.58 -9.38 0.10
N LYS A 44 3.21 -10.17 -0.78
CA LYS A 44 3.56 -11.56 -0.48
C LYS A 44 4.91 -11.53 0.22
N THR A 45 4.87 -11.23 1.51
CA THR A 45 6.07 -10.98 2.31
C THR A 45 7.05 -12.14 2.23
N GLY A 46 8.29 -11.83 1.83
CA GLY A 46 9.36 -12.82 1.70
C GLY A 46 9.37 -13.63 0.42
N ALA A 47 8.39 -13.45 -0.48
CA ALA A 47 8.31 -14.26 -1.70
C ALA A 47 9.54 -14.13 -2.59
N MET A 48 10.03 -12.89 -2.81
CA MET A 48 11.22 -12.68 -3.65
C MET A 48 12.48 -13.24 -2.99
N VAL A 49 12.67 -12.97 -1.70
CA VAL A 49 13.83 -13.45 -0.95
C VAL A 49 13.88 -14.97 -0.94
N ASN A 50 12.74 -15.62 -0.70
CA ASN A 50 12.66 -17.08 -0.69
C ASN A 50 12.93 -17.66 -2.08
N ALA A 51 12.40 -17.06 -3.12
CA ALA A 51 12.64 -17.48 -4.50
C ALA A 51 14.12 -17.37 -4.88
N VAL A 52 14.78 -16.29 -4.48
CA VAL A 52 16.23 -16.10 -4.70
C VAL A 52 17.01 -17.20 -3.99
N ARG A 53 16.70 -17.48 -2.73
CA ARG A 53 17.39 -18.52 -1.96
C ARG A 53 17.21 -19.92 -2.55
N GLU A 54 16.06 -20.21 -3.15
CA GLU A 54 15.80 -21.50 -3.81
C GLU A 54 16.44 -21.61 -5.18
N THR A 55 16.57 -20.49 -5.90
CA THR A 55 17.04 -20.46 -7.29
C THR A 55 18.56 -20.33 -7.40
N TYR A 56 19.16 -19.51 -6.51
CA TYR A 56 20.58 -19.18 -6.57
C TYR A 56 21.43 -20.30 -5.96
N SER A 57 22.63 -20.50 -6.54
CA SER A 57 23.63 -21.38 -5.98
C SER A 57 24.23 -20.77 -4.70
N LYS A 58 24.94 -21.61 -3.91
CA LYS A 58 25.64 -21.12 -2.72
C LYS A 58 26.67 -20.04 -3.06
N GLU A 59 27.34 -20.18 -4.22
CA GLU A 59 28.33 -19.22 -4.68
C GLU A 59 27.68 -17.88 -5.02
N GLU A 60 26.54 -17.90 -5.74
CA GLU A 60 25.79 -16.68 -6.07
C GLU A 60 25.28 -16.00 -4.83
N LEU A 61 24.75 -16.72 -3.85
CA LEU A 61 24.27 -16.17 -2.59
C LEU A 61 25.40 -15.54 -1.77
N ALA A 62 26.60 -16.13 -1.80
CA ALA A 62 27.77 -15.60 -1.10
C ALA A 62 28.20 -14.24 -1.66
N ASN A 63 27.94 -13.97 -2.94
CA ASN A 63 28.28 -12.72 -3.62
C ASN A 63 27.12 -11.71 -3.66
N THR A 64 25.97 -12.09 -3.12
CA THR A 64 24.79 -11.21 -3.06
C THR A 64 24.77 -10.51 -1.71
N PRO A 65 24.54 -9.18 -1.67
CA PRO A 65 24.40 -8.49 -0.40
C PRO A 65 23.28 -9.12 0.44
N ASP A 66 23.57 -9.33 1.72
CA ASP A 66 22.56 -9.83 2.65
C ASP A 66 21.62 -8.66 2.98
N GLU A 67 20.53 -8.62 2.25
CA GLU A 67 19.49 -7.60 2.44
C GLU A 67 18.37 -8.19 3.28
N ASP A 68 18.14 -7.60 4.43
CA ASP A 68 16.98 -7.90 5.24
C ASP A 68 15.80 -7.10 4.70
N HIS A 69 14.95 -7.77 3.93
CA HIS A 69 13.75 -7.17 3.35
C HIS A 69 12.48 -7.57 4.10
N ASP A 70 12.60 -7.94 5.35
CA ASP A 70 11.41 -8.24 6.15
C ASP A 70 10.74 -6.92 6.56
N HIS A 71 9.86 -6.46 5.69
CA HIS A 71 9.06 -5.26 5.93
C HIS A 71 7.73 -5.57 6.60
N GLY A 72 7.49 -6.85 6.94
CA GLY A 72 6.22 -7.28 7.53
C GLY A 72 5.06 -7.19 6.53
N GLU A 73 3.86 -7.36 7.03
CA GLU A 73 2.64 -7.27 6.22
C GLU A 73 2.40 -5.83 5.79
N HIS A 74 2.31 -5.61 4.49
CA HIS A 74 2.06 -4.26 3.98
C HIS A 74 1.23 -4.28 2.70
N PHE A 75 0.71 -3.11 2.38
CA PHE A 75 -0.17 -2.91 1.24
C PHE A 75 0.32 -1.75 0.40
N VAL A 76 0.18 -1.87 -0.91
CA VAL A 76 0.40 -0.78 -1.85
C VAL A 76 -0.92 -0.50 -2.54
N MET A 77 -1.35 0.75 -2.49
CA MET A 77 -2.57 1.20 -3.15
C MET A 77 -2.18 2.17 -4.26
N ILE A 78 -2.68 1.92 -5.45
CA ILE A 78 -2.44 2.77 -6.61
C ILE A 78 -3.77 3.38 -7.02
N GLU A 79 -3.85 4.71 -6.93
CA GLU A 79 -5.05 5.47 -7.26
C GLU A 79 -4.80 6.36 -8.47
N GLU A 80 -5.78 6.41 -9.36
CA GLU A 80 -5.76 7.32 -10.50
C GLU A 80 -6.82 8.39 -10.30
N TRP A 81 -6.44 9.66 -10.45
CA TRP A 81 -7.30 10.83 -10.24
C TRP A 81 -7.18 11.79 -11.41
N GLU A 82 -8.22 12.54 -11.69
CA GLU A 82 -8.17 13.59 -12.71
C GLU A 82 -7.23 14.73 -12.30
N SER A 83 -7.15 15.04 -11.00
CA SER A 83 -6.25 16.07 -10.48
C SER A 83 -5.78 15.76 -9.06
N VAL A 84 -4.68 16.38 -8.67
CA VAL A 84 -4.17 16.32 -7.29
C VAL A 84 -5.20 16.89 -6.31
N GLN A 85 -5.84 18.00 -6.69
CA GLN A 85 -6.82 18.66 -5.83
C GLN A 85 -8.03 17.77 -5.56
N ASP A 86 -8.47 16.99 -6.53
CA ASP A 86 -9.59 16.06 -6.33
C ASP A 86 -9.25 15.01 -5.26
N ARG A 87 -8.02 14.49 -5.28
CA ARG A 87 -7.58 13.56 -4.23
C ARG A 87 -7.54 14.21 -2.86
N ILE A 88 -7.05 15.44 -2.78
CA ILE A 88 -7.00 16.19 -1.52
C ILE A 88 -8.42 16.38 -0.98
N ASN A 89 -9.35 16.78 -1.84
CA ASN A 89 -10.74 17.00 -1.45
C ASN A 89 -11.40 15.71 -0.96
N PHE A 90 -11.10 14.58 -1.58
CA PHE A 90 -11.58 13.29 -1.13
C PHE A 90 -11.09 12.97 0.30
N GLY A 91 -9.80 13.13 0.56
CA GLY A 91 -9.23 12.88 1.89
C GLY A 91 -9.82 13.78 2.97
N ARG A 92 -10.05 15.07 2.63
CA ARG A 92 -10.68 16.02 3.56
C ARG A 92 -12.15 15.68 3.84
N GLY A 93 -12.80 15.04 2.89
CA GLY A 93 -14.21 14.62 3.04
C GLY A 93 -14.38 13.37 3.89
N LEU A 94 -13.34 12.58 4.09
CA LEU A 94 -13.40 11.41 4.96
C LEU A 94 -13.45 11.86 6.42
N SER A 95 -14.40 11.30 7.19
CA SER A 95 -14.53 11.67 8.58
C SER A 95 -13.37 11.12 9.42
N LYS A 96 -13.13 11.78 10.55
CA LYS A 96 -12.14 11.30 11.53
C LYS A 96 -12.48 9.89 12.01
N GLU A 97 -13.75 9.56 12.10
CA GLU A 97 -14.21 8.23 12.51
C GLU A 97 -13.78 7.16 11.52
N HIS A 98 -13.80 7.44 10.22
CA HIS A 98 -13.31 6.51 9.21
C HIS A 98 -11.82 6.22 9.40
N HIS A 99 -11.02 7.26 9.61
CA HIS A 99 -9.58 7.08 9.83
C HIS A 99 -9.30 6.29 11.11
N MET A 100 -10.05 6.53 12.16
CA MET A 100 -9.84 5.88 13.45
C MET A 100 -10.14 4.38 13.44
N LYS A 101 -10.90 3.89 12.46
CA LYS A 101 -11.19 2.45 12.34
C LYS A 101 -9.95 1.62 12.00
N VAL A 102 -8.97 2.19 11.34
CA VAL A 102 -7.79 1.46 10.86
C VAL A 102 -6.52 1.82 11.61
N ILE A 103 -6.42 3.04 12.12
CA ILE A 103 -5.20 3.52 12.80
C ILE A 103 -4.69 2.57 13.88
N PRO A 104 -5.54 1.97 14.74
CA PRO A 104 -5.05 1.03 15.76
C PRO A 104 -4.31 -0.19 15.18
N TYR A 105 -4.54 -0.53 13.93
CA TYR A 105 -3.97 -1.69 13.27
C TYR A 105 -2.78 -1.37 12.36
N LEU A 106 -2.40 -0.08 12.27
CA LEU A 106 -1.33 0.37 11.41
C LEU A 106 -0.05 0.67 12.19
N LEU A 107 1.08 0.35 11.59
CA LEU A 107 2.38 0.84 12.04
C LEU A 107 2.51 2.31 11.61
N PRO A 108 3.33 3.11 12.32
CA PRO A 108 3.46 4.54 12.01
C PRO A 108 4.17 4.84 10.69
N ASN A 109 4.99 3.92 10.20
CA ASN A 109 5.69 4.11 8.93
C ASN A 109 4.72 3.96 7.75
N HIS A 110 4.77 4.90 6.84
CA HIS A 110 3.96 4.90 5.63
C HIS A 110 4.59 5.83 4.61
N SER A 111 4.19 5.68 3.36
CA SER A 111 4.56 6.63 2.32
C SER A 111 3.35 6.93 1.44
N HIS A 112 3.27 8.15 0.95
CA HIS A 112 2.25 8.54 -0.02
C HIS A 112 2.81 9.65 -0.91
N GLU A 113 2.68 9.49 -2.21
CA GLU A 113 3.23 10.45 -3.16
C GLU A 113 2.51 10.34 -4.50
N PHE A 114 2.49 11.44 -5.23
CA PHE A 114 2.09 11.42 -6.63
C PHE A 114 3.30 11.06 -7.49
N TYR A 115 3.10 10.22 -8.49
CA TYR A 115 4.16 9.74 -9.38
C TYR A 115 3.80 10.04 -10.82
N LYS A 116 4.82 10.30 -11.63
CA LYS A 116 4.67 10.43 -13.08
C LYS A 116 5.39 9.29 -13.78
N GLY A 117 4.84 8.83 -14.91
CA GLY A 117 5.53 7.88 -15.77
C GLY A 117 6.83 8.44 -16.33
N VAL A 118 7.79 7.60 -16.52
CA VAL A 118 9.09 7.97 -17.12
C VAL A 118 9.38 7.15 -18.37
#